data_404f151e320d0aedede39acd754c4ef1
#
_entry.id   404f151e320d0aedede39acd754c4ef1
#
_cell.length_a   1.000
_cell.length_b   1.000
_cell.length_c   1.000
_cell.angle_alpha   90.00
_cell.angle_beta   90.00
_cell.angle_gamma   90.00
#
_symmetry.space_group_name_H-M   'P 1'
#
loop_
_entity.id
_entity.type
_entity.pdbx_description
1 polymer ?
#
loop_
_entity_poly.entity_id
_entity_poly.type
_entity_poly.pdbx_seq_one_letter_code
_entity_poly.pdbx_strand_id
1 'polypeptide(L)'
;MKHTRRDFLQLAGAAGLAAAAPRAAAAAQSDTTARGSDLPRGMTFCTLRREGGFTLGVRTPKGILDVDKAARALRKKAPATIDELLRSGDGTAVKAVVEAALTNGAAKAAFVAEDKAQFGPCVTNPEKIMMLGYNYKKHVEEVKKPMPTSPVLFNKFNNALNHHGGVINLPQNVAKQFDYEVELVVVIGKTARNVSEADALSYVFGYCVGNDFSARDLQFKTTQLMLGKTSDGFGPMGPWLVTADQVGDPQKLKIECRVNGEVRQSSNTDDMIFSVKTIISYVSQIWTLKPGDIFFTGTPQGVILGMPPEKQVWLKPGDEVVSTIEKLGELRFTLAPQQA
;
A
#
# COMPACT_ATOMS: atom_id res chain seq x y z
N MET A 1 37.54 32.99 -25.84
CA MET A 1 37.23 32.35 -27.13
C MET A 1 35.86 31.68 -26.99
N LYS A 2 34.88 32.13 -27.76
CA LYS A 2 33.51 31.59 -27.72
C LYS A 2 33.42 30.45 -28.72
N HIS A 3 33.26 29.21 -28.21
CA HIS A 3 32.96 28.05 -29.08
C HIS A 3 31.48 28.05 -29.43
N THR A 4 31.16 28.05 -30.71
CA THR A 4 29.77 28.05 -31.19
C THR A 4 29.29 26.62 -31.47
N ARG A 5 27.96 26.45 -31.43
CA ARG A 5 27.27 25.15 -31.66
C ARG A 5 27.56 24.46 -33.00
N ARG A 6 28.36 25.05 -33.88
CA ARG A 6 28.70 24.53 -35.19
C ARG A 6 29.91 23.60 -35.19
N ASP A 7 30.75 23.66 -34.13
CA ASP A 7 31.98 22.87 -34.10
C ASP A 7 31.78 21.42 -33.61
N PHE A 8 30.57 21.08 -33.19
CA PHE A 8 30.23 19.71 -32.69
C PHE A 8 29.75 18.73 -33.79
N LEU A 9 29.50 19.20 -35.01
CA LEU A 9 28.88 18.39 -36.08
C LEU A 9 29.85 17.96 -37.19
N GLN A 10 31.16 18.21 -37.09
CA GLN A 10 32.14 17.85 -38.13
C GLN A 10 33.09 16.70 -37.82
N LEU A 11 32.86 15.95 -36.76
CA LEU A 11 33.71 14.78 -36.37
C LEU A 11 33.01 13.43 -36.45
N ALA A 12 31.97 13.30 -37.25
CA ALA A 12 31.31 12.00 -37.50
C ALA A 12 31.21 11.69 -38.98
N GLY A 13 32.36 11.40 -39.61
CA GLY A 13 32.40 11.04 -41.01
C GLY A 13 33.72 10.38 -41.37
N ALA A 14 33.90 9.10 -41.11
CA ALA A 14 34.65 8.08 -41.89
C ALA A 14 35.02 6.88 -41.00
N ALA A 15 34.19 5.87 -40.97
CA ALA A 15 34.64 4.48 -40.67
C ALA A 15 33.62 3.46 -41.23
N GLY A 16 34.04 2.80 -42.27
CA GLY A 16 33.81 1.42 -42.68
C GLY A 16 32.44 0.79 -42.59
N LEU A 17 31.80 0.58 -43.75
CA LEU A 17 30.77 -0.45 -43.94
C LEU A 17 31.38 -1.85 -43.69
N ALA A 18 31.15 -2.40 -42.52
CA ALA A 18 31.28 -3.85 -42.30
C ALA A 18 29.85 -4.42 -42.20
N ALA A 19 29.53 -5.31 -43.17
CA ALA A 19 28.25 -6.03 -43.18
C ALA A 19 28.12 -6.88 -41.91
N ALA A 20 27.21 -6.46 -41.02
CA ALA A 20 26.81 -7.26 -39.86
C ALA A 20 25.65 -8.15 -40.30
N ALA A 21 25.86 -9.46 -40.29
CA ALA A 21 24.78 -10.45 -40.34
C ALA A 21 23.74 -10.22 -39.27
N PRO A 22 22.44 -10.53 -39.48
CA PRO A 22 21.43 -10.37 -38.48
C PRO A 22 21.73 -11.30 -37.30
N ARG A 23 22.13 -10.71 -36.18
CA ARG A 23 22.18 -11.40 -34.90
C ARG A 23 20.72 -11.73 -34.55
N ALA A 24 20.40 -13.04 -34.53
CA ALA A 24 19.14 -13.54 -33.99
C ALA A 24 18.89 -12.86 -32.65
N ALA A 25 17.75 -12.19 -32.53
CA ALA A 25 17.26 -11.68 -31.27
C ALA A 25 17.22 -12.88 -30.30
N ALA A 26 18.07 -12.87 -29.30
CA ALA A 26 17.94 -13.77 -28.17
C ALA A 26 16.55 -13.51 -27.61
N ALA A 27 15.66 -14.46 -27.82
CA ALA A 27 14.37 -14.48 -27.14
C ALA A 27 14.68 -14.33 -25.65
N ALA A 28 14.17 -13.25 -25.05
CA ALA A 28 14.16 -13.12 -23.61
C ALA A 28 13.52 -14.40 -23.08
N GLN A 29 14.31 -15.23 -22.44
CA GLN A 29 13.81 -16.38 -21.72
C GLN A 29 12.79 -15.82 -20.73
N SER A 30 11.52 -16.01 -21.03
CA SER A 30 10.46 -15.88 -20.05
C SER A 30 10.81 -16.85 -18.94
N ASP A 31 11.16 -16.31 -17.79
CA ASP A 31 11.36 -17.09 -16.57
C ASP A 31 10.00 -17.66 -16.14
N THR A 32 9.57 -18.72 -16.85
CA THR A 32 8.32 -19.42 -16.67
C THR A 32 8.43 -20.46 -15.55
N THR A 33 9.05 -20.07 -14.44
CA THR A 33 8.90 -20.80 -13.17
C THR A 33 8.09 -20.04 -12.16
N ALA A 34 7.07 -19.30 -12.60
CA ALA A 34 5.94 -19.00 -11.74
C ALA A 34 5.15 -20.31 -11.54
N ARG A 35 5.59 -21.16 -10.62
CA ARG A 35 4.69 -22.15 -10.02
C ARG A 35 3.45 -21.36 -9.63
N GLY A 36 2.29 -21.73 -10.20
CA GLY A 36 1.01 -21.15 -9.83
C GLY A 36 0.74 -21.50 -8.37
N SER A 37 1.34 -20.76 -7.45
CA SER A 37 0.99 -20.83 -6.05
C SER A 37 -0.38 -20.21 -5.92
N ASP A 38 -1.37 -20.99 -5.52
CA ASP A 38 -2.64 -20.44 -5.12
C ASP A 38 -2.37 -19.48 -3.96
N LEU A 39 -2.77 -18.22 -4.14
CA LEU A 39 -2.66 -17.23 -3.07
C LEU A 39 -3.39 -17.72 -1.82
N PRO A 40 -2.91 -17.43 -0.61
CA PRO A 40 -3.61 -17.76 0.61
C PRO A 40 -5.05 -17.30 0.57
N ARG A 41 -5.98 -18.13 1.05
CA ARG A 41 -7.42 -17.86 1.08
C ARG A 41 -7.98 -18.03 2.48
N GLY A 42 -9.07 -17.30 2.78
CA GLY A 42 -9.77 -17.42 4.06
C GLY A 42 -8.93 -16.97 5.25
N MET A 43 -7.94 -16.08 5.07
CA MET A 43 -7.01 -15.71 6.13
C MET A 43 -6.92 -14.18 6.29
N THR A 44 -6.81 -13.74 7.53
CA THR A 44 -6.55 -12.35 7.88
C THR A 44 -5.19 -12.27 8.54
N PHE A 45 -4.27 -11.59 7.89
CA PHE A 45 -2.89 -11.42 8.33
C PHE A 45 -2.68 -10.09 9.04
N CYS A 46 -1.62 -10.00 9.82
CA CYS A 46 -1.06 -8.76 10.32
C CYS A 46 0.45 -8.90 10.46
N THR A 47 1.12 -7.78 10.62
CA THR A 47 2.52 -7.72 11.02
C THR A 47 2.57 -7.44 12.51
N LEU A 48 3.24 -8.29 13.27
CA LEU A 48 3.49 -8.10 14.70
C LEU A 48 4.90 -7.52 14.90
N ARG A 49 5.01 -6.46 15.70
CA ARG A 49 6.31 -5.91 16.11
C ARG A 49 6.90 -6.76 17.23
N ARG A 50 8.21 -7.00 17.14
CA ARG A 50 9.01 -7.70 18.12
C ARG A 50 10.32 -6.95 18.34
N GLU A 51 11.02 -7.27 19.42
CA GLU A 51 12.39 -6.83 19.57
C GLU A 51 13.22 -7.31 18.37
N GLY A 52 13.87 -6.37 17.68
CA GLY A 52 14.68 -6.65 16.50
C GLY A 52 13.93 -6.80 15.16
N GLY A 53 12.61 -6.57 15.08
CA GLY A 53 11.92 -6.59 13.79
C GLY A 53 10.44 -6.93 13.80
N PHE A 54 10.02 -7.66 12.77
CA PHE A 54 8.62 -8.01 12.55
C PHE A 54 8.44 -9.50 12.37
N THR A 55 7.26 -10.01 12.73
CA THR A 55 6.85 -11.39 12.48
C THR A 55 5.43 -11.44 11.90
N LEU A 56 5.14 -12.51 11.16
CA LEU A 56 3.84 -12.75 10.57
C LEU A 56 2.82 -13.14 11.64
N GLY A 57 1.72 -12.42 11.72
CA GLY A 57 0.57 -12.72 12.53
C GLY A 57 -0.61 -13.22 11.68
N VAL A 58 -1.38 -14.15 12.21
CA VAL A 58 -2.65 -14.60 11.62
C VAL A 58 -3.75 -14.45 12.67
N ARG A 59 -4.83 -13.72 12.32
CA ARG A 59 -6.00 -13.58 13.17
C ARG A 59 -6.76 -14.92 13.25
N THR A 60 -7.05 -15.37 14.46
CA THR A 60 -7.75 -16.65 14.71
C THR A 60 -8.81 -16.48 15.82
N PRO A 61 -9.73 -17.43 16.02
CA PRO A 61 -10.66 -17.38 17.15
C PRO A 61 -9.99 -17.40 18.54
N LYS A 62 -8.71 -17.77 18.63
CA LYS A 62 -7.94 -17.81 19.89
C LYS A 62 -7.05 -16.55 20.09
N GLY A 63 -7.19 -15.54 19.23
CA GLY A 63 -6.32 -14.37 19.17
C GLY A 63 -5.40 -14.40 17.96
N ILE A 64 -4.38 -13.54 17.94
CA ILE A 64 -3.41 -13.47 16.86
C ILE A 64 -2.33 -14.53 17.07
N LEU A 65 -2.18 -15.44 16.11
CA LEU A 65 -1.09 -16.42 16.11
C LEU A 65 0.18 -15.79 15.54
N ASP A 66 1.24 -15.75 16.33
CA ASP A 66 2.61 -15.50 15.85
C ASP A 66 3.09 -16.76 15.12
N VAL A 67 3.16 -16.66 13.79
CA VAL A 67 3.42 -17.84 12.92
C VAL A 67 4.82 -18.40 13.13
N ASP A 68 5.85 -17.54 13.26
CA ASP A 68 7.22 -18.00 13.48
C ASP A 68 7.35 -18.74 14.82
N LYS A 69 6.81 -18.16 15.89
CA LYS A 69 6.82 -18.78 17.22
C LYS A 69 6.05 -20.11 17.24
N ALA A 70 4.91 -20.15 16.56
CA ALA A 70 4.12 -21.39 16.45
C ALA A 70 4.84 -22.46 15.61
N ALA A 71 5.42 -22.07 14.47
CA ALA A 71 6.15 -22.98 13.60
C ALA A 71 7.33 -23.64 14.33
N ARG A 72 8.10 -22.86 15.10
CA ARG A 72 9.19 -23.39 15.95
C ARG A 72 8.68 -24.37 17.00
N ALA A 73 7.62 -24.01 17.75
CA ALA A 73 7.04 -24.87 18.79
C ALA A 73 6.49 -26.17 18.23
N LEU A 74 5.96 -26.15 17.01
CA LEU A 74 5.38 -27.31 16.32
C LEU A 74 6.40 -28.05 15.43
N ARG A 75 7.66 -27.61 15.37
CA ARG A 75 8.70 -28.16 14.49
C ARG A 75 8.27 -28.18 13.02
N LYS A 76 7.56 -27.15 12.59
CA LYS A 76 7.11 -26.92 11.21
C LYS A 76 7.90 -25.78 10.57
N LYS A 77 7.84 -25.67 9.24
CA LYS A 77 8.40 -24.54 8.49
C LYS A 77 7.24 -23.71 7.91
N ALA A 78 7.33 -22.40 7.98
CA ALA A 78 6.44 -21.45 7.33
C ALA A 78 7.18 -20.12 7.17
N PRO A 79 6.72 -19.22 6.26
CA PRO A 79 7.21 -17.85 6.21
C PRO A 79 7.09 -17.17 7.57
N ALA A 80 8.18 -16.54 8.02
CA ALA A 80 8.25 -15.89 9.33
C ALA A 80 7.75 -14.45 9.29
N THR A 81 7.73 -13.81 8.11
CA THR A 81 7.30 -12.43 7.90
C THR A 81 6.29 -12.33 6.77
N ILE A 82 5.56 -11.21 6.71
CA ILE A 82 4.62 -10.95 5.63
C ILE A 82 5.35 -10.86 4.27
N ASP A 83 6.53 -10.26 4.23
CA ASP A 83 7.30 -10.12 2.99
C ASP A 83 7.84 -11.46 2.49
N GLU A 84 8.18 -12.39 3.39
CA GLU A 84 8.52 -13.77 3.01
C GLU A 84 7.31 -14.49 2.43
N LEU A 85 6.13 -14.36 3.07
CA LEU A 85 4.89 -14.95 2.56
C LEU A 85 4.54 -14.42 1.17
N LEU A 86 4.61 -13.10 0.96
CA LEU A 86 4.31 -12.47 -0.31
C LEU A 86 5.28 -12.93 -1.41
N ARG A 87 6.58 -13.03 -1.13
CA ARG A 87 7.59 -13.49 -2.10
C ARG A 87 7.51 -14.97 -2.41
N SER A 88 7.26 -15.80 -1.40
CA SER A 88 7.20 -17.26 -1.58
C SER A 88 5.87 -17.75 -2.13
N GLY A 89 4.77 -17.04 -1.82
CA GLY A 89 3.41 -17.48 -2.09
C GLY A 89 3.01 -18.73 -1.28
N ASP A 90 3.77 -19.10 -0.24
CA ASP A 90 3.57 -20.37 0.50
C ASP A 90 2.48 -20.25 1.58
N GLY A 91 1.26 -19.95 1.14
CA GLY A 91 0.09 -19.92 2.01
C GLY A 91 -0.28 -21.29 2.60
N THR A 92 0.09 -22.37 1.93
CA THR A 92 -0.18 -23.74 2.40
C THR A 92 0.59 -24.05 3.68
N ALA A 93 1.88 -23.68 3.75
CA ALA A 93 2.68 -23.85 4.94
C ALA A 93 2.15 -23.05 6.12
N VAL A 94 1.72 -21.80 5.89
CA VAL A 94 1.10 -20.97 6.94
C VAL A 94 -0.21 -21.61 7.43
N LYS A 95 -1.07 -22.05 6.52
CA LYS A 95 -2.32 -22.74 6.86
C LYS A 95 -2.07 -23.97 7.73
N ALA A 96 -1.10 -24.80 7.36
CA ALA A 96 -0.73 -26.02 8.13
C ALA A 96 -0.20 -25.72 9.55
N VAL A 97 0.48 -24.56 9.73
CA VAL A 97 0.91 -24.11 11.07
C VAL A 97 -0.30 -23.60 11.86
N VAL A 98 -1.19 -22.82 11.27
CA VAL A 98 -2.41 -22.29 11.93
C VAL A 98 -3.30 -23.43 12.41
N GLU A 99 -3.63 -24.40 11.54
CA GLU A 99 -4.48 -25.54 11.87
C GLU A 99 -3.89 -26.39 13.02
N ALA A 100 -2.58 -26.67 12.95
CA ALA A 100 -1.89 -27.38 14.00
C ALA A 100 -1.85 -26.59 15.32
N ALA A 101 -1.64 -25.28 15.29
CA ALA A 101 -1.59 -24.44 16.49
C ALA A 101 -2.95 -24.35 17.20
N LEU A 102 -4.05 -24.40 16.45
CA LEU A 102 -5.40 -24.36 17.01
C LEU A 102 -5.74 -25.61 17.84
N THR A 103 -5.09 -26.73 17.60
CA THR A 103 -5.37 -28.00 18.25
C THR A 103 -4.25 -28.50 19.18
N ASN A 104 -3.03 -28.01 19.02
CA ASN A 104 -1.85 -28.44 19.77
C ASN A 104 -1.46 -27.47 20.88
N GLY A 105 -1.45 -27.92 22.12
CA GLY A 105 -1.09 -27.13 23.30
C GLY A 105 0.35 -26.59 23.30
N ALA A 106 1.28 -27.20 22.56
CA ALA A 106 2.66 -26.70 22.42
C ALA A 106 2.74 -25.29 21.82
N ALA A 107 1.76 -24.90 20.98
CA ALA A 107 1.69 -23.58 20.38
C ALA A 107 0.96 -22.53 21.23
N LYS A 108 0.46 -22.88 22.44
CA LYS A 108 -0.35 -21.95 23.27
C LYS A 108 0.35 -20.60 23.50
N ALA A 109 1.65 -20.61 23.76
CA ALA A 109 2.43 -19.38 23.99
C ALA A 109 2.66 -18.54 22.74
N ALA A 110 2.27 -19.01 21.53
CA ALA A 110 2.36 -18.24 20.29
C ALA A 110 1.12 -17.36 20.02
N PHE A 111 0.05 -17.51 20.80
CA PHE A 111 -1.13 -16.67 20.67
C PHE A 111 -0.96 -15.36 21.46
N VAL A 112 -1.32 -14.26 20.84
CA VAL A 112 -1.33 -12.89 21.39
C VAL A 112 -2.76 -12.39 21.38
N ALA A 113 -3.24 -11.84 22.49
CA ALA A 113 -4.53 -11.18 22.54
C ALA A 113 -4.51 -9.92 21.66
N GLU A 114 -5.61 -9.63 20.94
CA GLU A 114 -5.65 -8.51 19.99
C GLU A 114 -5.35 -7.16 20.66
N ASP A 115 -5.84 -6.94 21.87
CA ASP A 115 -5.63 -5.74 22.70
C ASP A 115 -4.18 -5.59 23.21
N LYS A 116 -3.37 -6.63 23.14
CA LYS A 116 -1.94 -6.66 23.53
C LYS A 116 -1.00 -6.67 22.32
N ALA A 117 -1.54 -6.75 21.12
CA ALA A 117 -0.73 -6.83 19.91
C ALA A 117 -0.09 -5.47 19.61
N GLN A 118 1.20 -5.49 19.34
CA GLN A 118 1.89 -4.34 18.76
C GLN A 118 2.02 -4.58 17.26
N PHE A 119 1.38 -3.71 16.48
CA PHE A 119 1.34 -3.87 15.03
C PHE A 119 2.49 -3.16 14.33
N GLY A 120 2.89 -3.69 13.17
CA GLY A 120 3.66 -3.01 12.14
C GLY A 120 2.79 -2.73 10.91
N PRO A 121 3.34 -2.10 9.86
CA PRO A 121 2.62 -1.91 8.60
C PRO A 121 2.29 -3.27 7.96
N CYS A 122 1.17 -3.36 7.23
CA CYS A 122 0.72 -4.64 6.63
C CYS A 122 1.72 -5.24 5.64
N VAL A 123 2.51 -4.42 4.97
CA VAL A 123 3.69 -4.81 4.16
C VAL A 123 4.84 -3.96 4.67
N THR A 124 5.99 -4.59 4.97
CA THR A 124 7.08 -3.89 5.66
C THR A 124 8.18 -3.40 4.72
N ASN A 125 8.28 -4.00 3.53
CA ASN A 125 9.29 -3.61 2.55
C ASN A 125 8.77 -3.75 1.11
N PRO A 126 7.74 -2.99 0.71
CA PRO A 126 7.27 -2.97 -0.68
C PRO A 126 8.36 -2.40 -1.61
N GLU A 127 8.48 -2.96 -2.82
CA GLU A 127 9.36 -2.37 -3.84
C GLU A 127 8.75 -1.07 -4.38
N LYS A 128 7.42 -1.03 -4.52
CA LYS A 128 6.67 0.14 -4.99
C LYS A 128 5.50 0.46 -4.06
N ILE A 129 5.41 1.73 -3.69
CA ILE A 129 4.24 2.32 -3.02
C ILE A 129 3.63 3.30 -4.01
N MET A 130 2.57 2.87 -4.66
CA MET A 130 1.87 3.64 -5.70
C MET A 130 0.62 4.28 -5.12
N MET A 131 0.43 5.54 -5.43
CA MET A 131 -0.67 6.35 -4.94
C MET A 131 -1.50 6.87 -6.11
N LEU A 132 -2.82 6.94 -5.95
CA LEU A 132 -3.72 7.52 -6.94
C LEU A 132 -4.30 8.84 -6.44
N GLY A 133 -4.05 9.92 -7.17
CA GLY A 133 -4.72 11.20 -6.96
C GLY A 133 -6.05 11.25 -7.70
N TYR A 134 -7.03 11.99 -7.15
CA TYR A 134 -8.29 12.32 -7.81
C TYR A 134 -9.09 11.11 -8.31
N ASN A 135 -9.13 10.02 -7.55
CA ASN A 135 -9.77 8.78 -8.00
C ASN A 135 -11.21 8.58 -7.50
N TYR A 136 -11.83 9.55 -6.81
CA TYR A 136 -13.24 9.52 -6.42
C TYR A 136 -13.98 10.70 -7.05
N LYS A 137 -15.14 10.43 -7.66
CA LYS A 137 -15.93 11.43 -8.41
C LYS A 137 -16.28 12.63 -7.54
N LYS A 138 -16.88 12.37 -6.36
CA LYS A 138 -17.29 13.44 -5.43
C LYS A 138 -16.11 14.22 -4.86
N HIS A 139 -14.94 13.57 -4.69
CA HIS A 139 -13.73 14.28 -4.28
C HIS A 139 -13.23 15.23 -5.38
N VAL A 140 -13.24 14.80 -6.64
CA VAL A 140 -12.86 15.64 -7.78
C VAL A 140 -13.78 16.86 -7.91
N GLU A 141 -15.09 16.66 -7.70
CA GLU A 141 -16.10 17.73 -7.69
C GLU A 141 -15.86 18.71 -6.52
N GLU A 142 -15.60 18.18 -5.32
CA GLU A 142 -15.32 18.95 -4.10
C GLU A 142 -14.11 19.88 -4.29
N VAL A 143 -13.01 19.38 -4.85
CA VAL A 143 -11.79 20.16 -5.08
C VAL A 143 -11.81 20.94 -6.40
N LYS A 144 -12.94 20.92 -7.12
CA LYS A 144 -13.19 21.65 -8.37
C LYS A 144 -12.13 21.40 -9.46
N LYS A 145 -11.72 20.14 -9.62
CA LYS A 145 -10.78 19.72 -10.66
C LYS A 145 -11.54 19.08 -11.83
N PRO A 146 -10.98 19.09 -13.05
CA PRO A 146 -11.53 18.31 -14.15
C PRO A 146 -11.42 16.81 -13.84
N MET A 147 -12.41 16.01 -14.29
CA MET A 147 -12.37 14.56 -14.18
C MET A 147 -11.15 14.00 -14.92
N PRO A 148 -10.31 13.18 -14.27
CA PRO A 148 -9.15 12.61 -14.94
C PRO A 148 -9.59 11.58 -15.99
N THR A 149 -8.92 11.57 -17.13
CA THR A 149 -9.13 10.61 -18.23
C THR A 149 -8.20 9.40 -18.14
N SER A 150 -7.20 9.46 -17.27
CA SER A 150 -6.26 8.37 -16.95
C SER A 150 -5.85 8.43 -15.47
N PRO A 151 -5.42 7.31 -14.87
CA PRO A 151 -4.97 7.29 -13.48
C PRO A 151 -3.85 8.31 -13.21
N VAL A 152 -4.06 9.18 -12.23
CA VAL A 152 -3.06 10.15 -11.78
C VAL A 152 -2.20 9.48 -10.73
N LEU A 153 -0.98 9.08 -11.12
CA LEU A 153 -0.07 8.31 -10.28
C LEU A 153 1.01 9.18 -9.66
N PHE A 154 1.28 8.92 -8.38
CA PHE A 154 2.45 9.40 -7.67
C PHE A 154 2.92 8.30 -6.68
N ASN A 155 3.90 8.58 -5.85
CA ASN A 155 4.47 7.57 -4.96
C ASN A 155 4.74 8.10 -3.56
N LYS A 156 4.84 7.17 -2.61
CA LYS A 156 5.51 7.36 -1.31
C LYS A 156 6.77 6.51 -1.28
N PHE A 157 7.63 6.75 -0.30
CA PHE A 157 8.81 5.93 0.01
C PHE A 157 8.57 5.10 1.27
N ASN A 158 9.41 4.09 1.50
CA ASN A 158 9.26 3.17 2.63
C ASN A 158 9.34 3.86 4.01
N ASN A 159 10.03 5.01 4.13
CA ASN A 159 10.02 5.83 5.35
C ASN A 159 8.63 6.36 5.72
N ALA A 160 7.74 6.50 4.74
CA ALA A 160 6.38 6.94 4.99
C ALA A 160 5.49 5.84 5.61
N LEU A 161 5.89 4.56 5.56
CA LEU A 161 5.10 3.48 6.15
C LEU A 161 4.93 3.68 7.66
N ASN A 162 3.69 3.46 8.12
CA ASN A 162 3.30 3.50 9.51
C ASN A 162 2.21 2.44 9.76
N HIS A 163 1.69 2.33 10.96
CA HIS A 163 0.87 1.22 11.39
C HIS A 163 -0.31 1.62 12.30
N HIS A 164 -1.19 0.69 12.57
CA HIS A 164 -2.24 0.84 13.57
C HIS A 164 -1.63 1.06 14.97
N GLY A 165 -2.13 2.08 15.68
CA GLY A 165 -1.55 2.54 16.95
C GLY A 165 -0.25 3.33 16.80
N GLY A 166 0.14 3.66 15.57
CA GLY A 166 1.33 4.47 15.29
C GLY A 166 1.14 5.95 15.60
N VAL A 167 2.27 6.67 15.62
CA VAL A 167 2.31 8.11 15.80
C VAL A 167 2.90 8.75 14.56
N ILE A 168 2.31 9.85 14.09
CA ILE A 168 2.87 10.73 13.07
C ILE A 168 3.43 11.97 13.75
N ASN A 169 4.75 12.14 13.69
CA ASN A 169 5.41 13.35 14.16
C ASN A 169 5.30 14.43 13.07
N LEU A 170 4.52 15.48 13.32
CA LEU A 170 4.24 16.51 12.34
C LEU A 170 5.47 17.38 12.09
N PRO A 171 5.98 17.53 10.84
CA PRO A 171 7.12 18.38 10.51
C PRO A 171 6.73 19.86 10.52
N GLN A 172 6.38 20.39 11.70
CA GLN A 172 5.79 21.72 11.90
C GLN A 172 6.77 22.87 11.60
N ASN A 173 8.06 22.60 11.46
CA ASN A 173 9.09 23.54 11.03
C ASN A 173 8.95 23.92 9.54
N VAL A 174 8.36 23.02 8.71
CA VAL A 174 8.27 23.21 7.25
C VAL A 174 6.84 23.17 6.71
N ALA A 175 5.85 22.70 7.50
CA ALA A 175 4.45 22.56 7.09
C ALA A 175 3.48 22.95 8.20
N LYS A 176 2.26 23.37 7.82
CA LYS A 176 1.17 23.76 8.73
C LYS A 176 -0.19 23.19 8.33
N GLN A 177 -0.33 22.70 7.11
CA GLN A 177 -1.62 22.27 6.55
C GLN A 177 -1.68 20.73 6.44
N PHE A 178 -1.83 20.07 7.60
CA PHE A 178 -1.91 18.61 7.67
C PHE A 178 -3.34 18.12 7.48
N ASP A 179 -3.51 17.08 6.66
CA ASP A 179 -4.82 16.57 6.23
C ASP A 179 -4.81 15.03 6.18
N TYR A 180 -5.98 14.45 6.35
CA TYR A 180 -6.25 13.00 6.31
C TYR A 180 -6.83 12.60 4.94
N GLU A 181 -6.58 11.38 4.52
CA GLU A 181 -7.15 10.75 3.32
C GLU A 181 -7.31 9.25 3.56
N VAL A 182 -8.52 8.80 3.96
CA VAL A 182 -8.76 7.35 4.07
C VAL A 182 -8.77 6.70 2.70
N GLU A 183 -8.06 5.58 2.55
CA GLU A 183 -7.91 4.88 1.28
C GLU A 183 -7.97 3.36 1.42
N LEU A 184 -8.56 2.70 0.42
CA LEU A 184 -8.39 1.27 0.23
C LEU A 184 -6.95 1.01 -0.25
N VAL A 185 -6.24 0.13 0.44
CA VAL A 185 -4.91 -0.33 0.02
C VAL A 185 -5.00 -1.71 -0.59
N VAL A 186 -4.46 -1.86 -1.79
CA VAL A 186 -4.37 -3.12 -2.55
C VAL A 186 -2.96 -3.66 -2.43
N VAL A 187 -2.80 -4.93 -2.07
CA VAL A 187 -1.51 -5.62 -2.02
C VAL A 187 -1.42 -6.63 -3.17
N ILE A 188 -0.40 -6.49 -4.01
CA ILE A 188 -0.15 -7.41 -5.12
C ILE A 188 0.42 -8.73 -4.60
N GLY A 189 -0.09 -9.85 -5.09
CA GLY A 189 0.30 -11.20 -4.69
C GLY A 189 1.02 -12.02 -5.76
N LYS A 190 0.92 -11.62 -7.03
CA LYS A 190 1.57 -12.30 -8.16
C LYS A 190 2.24 -11.30 -9.07
N THR A 191 3.35 -11.70 -9.69
CA THR A 191 3.98 -10.88 -10.73
C THR A 191 3.01 -10.61 -11.87
N ALA A 192 2.76 -9.32 -12.17
CA ALA A 192 1.80 -8.88 -13.18
C ALA A 192 2.46 -7.98 -14.22
N ARG A 193 2.32 -8.36 -15.48
CA ARG A 193 2.78 -7.60 -16.64
C ARG A 193 1.79 -7.74 -17.78
N ASN A 194 1.33 -6.62 -18.36
CA ASN A 194 0.32 -6.57 -19.43
C ASN A 194 -0.96 -7.36 -19.10
N VAL A 195 -1.47 -7.20 -17.88
CA VAL A 195 -2.64 -7.92 -17.39
C VAL A 195 -3.92 -7.27 -17.90
N SER A 196 -4.88 -8.08 -18.35
CA SER A 196 -6.22 -7.60 -18.72
C SER A 196 -7.03 -7.16 -17.48
N GLU A 197 -8.02 -6.28 -17.64
CA GLU A 197 -8.94 -5.95 -16.53
C GLU A 197 -9.70 -7.18 -16.02
N ALA A 198 -10.03 -8.13 -16.92
CA ALA A 198 -10.76 -9.34 -16.56
C ALA A 198 -9.95 -10.22 -15.57
N ASP A 199 -8.63 -10.25 -15.71
CA ASP A 199 -7.73 -11.07 -14.91
C ASP A 199 -7.14 -10.34 -13.71
N ALA A 200 -7.20 -9.01 -13.70
CA ALA A 200 -6.43 -8.15 -12.78
C ALA A 200 -6.62 -8.51 -11.30
N LEU A 201 -7.85 -8.79 -10.85
CA LEU A 201 -8.12 -9.12 -9.45
C LEU A 201 -7.52 -10.47 -9.03
N SER A 202 -7.19 -11.37 -9.96
CA SER A 202 -6.52 -12.64 -9.66
C SER A 202 -5.05 -12.48 -9.23
N TYR A 203 -4.49 -11.28 -9.42
CA TYR A 203 -3.13 -10.91 -9.00
C TYR A 203 -3.08 -10.25 -7.62
N VAL A 204 -4.25 -9.97 -7.01
CA VAL A 204 -4.34 -9.33 -5.70
C VAL A 204 -4.20 -10.37 -4.59
N PHE A 205 -3.29 -10.15 -3.66
CA PHE A 205 -3.17 -10.92 -2.42
C PHE A 205 -4.31 -10.61 -1.46
N GLY A 206 -4.57 -9.33 -1.25
CA GLY A 206 -5.56 -8.86 -0.32
C GLY A 206 -5.60 -7.34 -0.21
N TYR A 207 -6.34 -6.89 0.78
CA TYR A 207 -6.63 -5.48 1.00
C TYR A 207 -6.43 -5.10 2.47
N CYS A 208 -6.09 -3.86 2.72
CA CYS A 208 -6.10 -3.28 4.07
C CYS A 208 -6.58 -1.82 4.05
N VAL A 209 -6.81 -1.28 5.22
CA VAL A 209 -7.11 0.15 5.41
C VAL A 209 -5.82 0.93 5.35
N GLY A 210 -5.82 2.09 4.69
CA GLY A 210 -4.71 3.04 4.69
C GLY A 210 -5.17 4.48 4.87
N ASN A 211 -4.20 5.36 5.07
CA ASN A 211 -4.42 6.79 5.06
C ASN A 211 -3.25 7.48 4.35
N ASP A 212 -3.54 8.22 3.26
CA ASP A 212 -2.56 9.02 2.54
C ASP A 212 -2.39 10.38 3.24
N PHE A 213 -1.82 10.35 4.45
CA PHE A 213 -1.61 11.54 5.24
C PHE A 213 -0.76 12.57 4.48
N SER A 214 -1.17 13.84 4.54
CA SER A 214 -0.72 14.87 3.62
C SER A 214 -0.35 16.17 4.34
N ALA A 215 0.68 16.86 3.84
CA ALA A 215 0.98 18.26 4.15
C ALA A 215 0.69 19.10 2.90
N ARG A 216 -0.47 19.76 2.86
CA ARG A 216 -1.00 20.41 1.64
C ARG A 216 -0.16 21.58 1.16
N ASP A 217 0.39 22.34 2.09
CA ASP A 217 1.30 23.46 1.79
C ASP A 217 2.65 23.00 1.17
N LEU A 218 3.10 21.78 1.47
CA LEU A 218 4.24 21.17 0.78
C LEU A 218 3.83 20.50 -0.53
N GLN A 219 2.66 19.88 -0.58
CA GLN A 219 2.15 19.14 -1.73
C GLN A 219 2.10 19.99 -3.01
N PHE A 220 1.75 21.27 -2.87
CA PHE A 220 1.56 22.18 -4.01
C PHE A 220 2.72 23.14 -4.24
N LYS A 221 3.86 22.97 -3.56
CA LYS A 221 5.07 23.78 -3.82
C LYS A 221 5.65 23.55 -5.21
N THR A 222 5.44 22.37 -5.77
CA THR A 222 5.90 21.97 -7.11
C THR A 222 4.79 21.19 -7.81
N THR A 223 4.99 20.85 -9.08
CA THR A 223 4.07 19.98 -9.84
C THR A 223 4.12 18.52 -9.36
N GLN A 224 5.18 18.12 -8.66
CA GLN A 224 5.32 16.80 -8.05
C GLN A 224 4.72 16.83 -6.63
N LEU A 225 3.69 16.03 -6.37
CA LEU A 225 2.96 15.99 -5.10
C LEU A 225 3.82 15.47 -3.92
N MET A 226 4.93 14.86 -4.23
CA MET A 226 5.78 14.06 -3.34
C MET A 226 6.16 14.76 -2.04
N LEU A 227 6.52 16.05 -2.08
CA LEU A 227 6.96 16.79 -0.89
C LEU A 227 5.94 16.82 0.24
N GLY A 228 4.65 16.84 -0.10
CA GLY A 228 3.57 16.81 0.89
C GLY A 228 3.10 15.41 1.28
N LYS A 229 3.65 14.36 0.66
CA LYS A 229 3.15 12.99 0.76
C LYS A 229 4.15 12.00 1.38
N THR A 230 5.44 12.33 1.43
CA THR A 230 6.51 11.37 1.74
C THR A 230 7.26 11.62 3.04
N SER A 231 6.74 12.47 3.94
CA SER A 231 7.31 12.61 5.27
C SER A 231 7.22 11.29 6.06
N ASP A 232 8.10 11.12 7.03
CA ASP A 232 8.17 9.90 7.84
C ASP A 232 6.82 9.59 8.50
N GLY A 233 6.35 8.35 8.31
CA GLY A 233 5.10 7.87 8.87
C GLY A 233 3.82 8.36 8.19
N PHE A 234 3.86 9.10 7.07
CA PHE A 234 2.69 9.66 6.38
C PHE A 234 1.87 8.64 5.57
N GLY A 235 2.14 7.36 5.70
CA GLY A 235 1.42 6.25 5.06
C GLY A 235 1.01 5.16 6.03
N PRO A 236 0.26 5.47 7.10
CA PRO A 236 -0.22 4.44 8.02
C PRO A 236 -1.17 3.48 7.29
N MET A 237 -1.02 2.18 7.58
CA MET A 237 -1.81 1.11 6.98
C MET A 237 -2.00 -0.09 7.92
N GLY A 238 -3.12 -0.78 7.79
CA GLY A 238 -3.45 -1.98 8.56
C GLY A 238 -4.60 -1.78 9.54
N PRO A 239 -4.64 -2.53 10.68
CA PRO A 239 -3.71 -3.58 11.09
C PRO A 239 -3.84 -4.87 10.31
N TRP A 240 -4.99 -5.09 9.64
CA TRP A 240 -5.35 -6.33 8.99
C TRP A 240 -5.10 -6.28 7.49
N LEU A 241 -4.41 -7.28 6.97
CA LEU A 241 -4.34 -7.62 5.56
C LEU A 241 -5.29 -8.80 5.33
N VAL A 242 -6.45 -8.51 4.76
CA VAL A 242 -7.52 -9.47 4.52
C VAL A 242 -7.38 -10.02 3.11
N THR A 243 -7.35 -11.36 2.95
CA THR A 243 -7.19 -11.99 1.63
C THR A 243 -8.35 -11.64 0.69
N ALA A 244 -8.06 -11.54 -0.60
CA ALA A 244 -8.98 -11.02 -1.62
C ALA A 244 -10.31 -11.79 -1.67
N ASP A 245 -10.29 -13.10 -1.45
CA ASP A 245 -11.49 -13.95 -1.43
C ASP A 245 -12.47 -13.61 -0.30
N GLN A 246 -11.99 -13.15 0.85
CA GLN A 246 -12.85 -12.74 1.97
C GLN A 246 -13.50 -11.35 1.72
N VAL A 247 -12.82 -10.49 0.98
CA VAL A 247 -13.34 -9.16 0.64
C VAL A 247 -14.38 -9.26 -0.46
N GLY A 248 -14.16 -10.11 -1.46
CA GLY A 248 -15.01 -10.26 -2.63
C GLY A 248 -14.85 -9.06 -3.58
N ASP A 249 -15.90 -8.27 -3.78
CA ASP A 249 -15.85 -7.11 -4.68
C ASP A 249 -15.26 -5.88 -3.98
N PRO A 250 -14.04 -5.44 -4.32
CA PRO A 250 -13.41 -4.28 -3.69
C PRO A 250 -14.06 -2.94 -4.05
N GLN A 251 -14.98 -2.92 -5.02
CA GLN A 251 -15.73 -1.73 -5.44
C GLN A 251 -17.08 -1.58 -4.72
N LYS A 252 -17.33 -2.29 -3.61
CA LYS A 252 -18.59 -2.25 -2.86
C LYS A 252 -18.38 -2.17 -1.35
N LEU A 253 -17.39 -1.41 -0.93
CA LEU A 253 -17.01 -1.30 0.49
C LEU A 253 -17.34 0.10 1.02
N LYS A 254 -18.02 0.16 2.15
CA LYS A 254 -18.13 1.42 2.90
C LYS A 254 -16.75 1.85 3.38
N ILE A 255 -16.46 3.16 3.25
CA ILE A 255 -15.20 3.77 3.64
C ILE A 255 -15.47 5.05 4.43
N GLU A 256 -14.84 5.19 5.59
CA GLU A 256 -15.09 6.30 6.51
C GLU A 256 -13.79 6.73 7.21
N CYS A 257 -13.66 8.04 7.46
CA CYS A 257 -12.62 8.61 8.31
C CYS A 257 -13.23 9.48 9.40
N ARG A 258 -12.73 9.33 10.62
CA ARG A 258 -13.06 10.15 11.78
C ARG A 258 -11.81 10.88 12.28
N VAL A 259 -12.00 12.09 12.76
CA VAL A 259 -11.00 12.85 13.50
C VAL A 259 -11.58 13.21 14.86
N ASN A 260 -10.92 12.82 15.94
CA ASN A 260 -11.38 13.03 17.32
C ASN A 260 -12.83 12.54 17.54
N GLY A 261 -13.21 11.42 16.92
CA GLY A 261 -14.55 10.83 16.98
C GLY A 261 -15.57 11.42 15.99
N GLU A 262 -15.30 12.57 15.36
CA GLU A 262 -16.19 13.19 14.39
C GLU A 262 -15.99 12.63 12.98
N VAL A 263 -17.06 12.23 12.29
CA VAL A 263 -17.02 11.77 10.90
C VAL A 263 -16.62 12.91 9.99
N ARG A 264 -15.55 12.70 9.22
CA ARG A 264 -15.01 13.65 8.24
C ARG A 264 -15.20 13.18 6.81
N GLN A 265 -14.95 11.90 6.55
CA GLN A 265 -15.19 11.29 5.25
C GLN A 265 -16.17 10.12 5.43
N SER A 266 -17.14 10.00 4.53
CA SER A 266 -18.06 8.86 4.47
C SER A 266 -18.48 8.65 3.02
N SER A 267 -18.20 7.46 2.46
CA SER A 267 -18.42 7.12 1.06
C SER A 267 -18.49 5.61 0.84
N ASN A 268 -18.41 5.21 -0.41
CA ASN A 268 -18.25 3.83 -0.86
C ASN A 268 -17.20 3.75 -1.96
N THR A 269 -16.49 2.64 -2.07
CA THR A 269 -15.48 2.41 -3.11
C THR A 269 -16.06 2.32 -4.52
N ASP A 270 -17.38 2.24 -4.68
CA ASP A 270 -18.06 2.33 -6.00
C ASP A 270 -18.02 3.75 -6.60
N ASP A 271 -17.70 4.78 -5.79
CA ASP A 271 -17.49 6.15 -6.28
C ASP A 271 -16.14 6.34 -6.98
N MET A 272 -15.24 5.33 -6.96
CA MET A 272 -13.97 5.38 -7.69
C MET A 272 -14.19 5.60 -9.19
N ILE A 273 -13.36 6.46 -9.79
CA ILE A 273 -13.31 6.72 -11.24
C ILE A 273 -12.64 5.55 -11.95
N PHE A 274 -11.47 5.14 -11.45
CA PHE A 274 -10.73 3.98 -11.92
C PHE A 274 -10.85 2.87 -10.88
N SER A 275 -11.46 1.77 -11.27
CA SER A 275 -11.62 0.60 -10.40
C SER A 275 -10.28 -0.07 -10.11
N VAL A 276 -10.18 -0.90 -9.06
CA VAL A 276 -8.98 -1.67 -8.73
C VAL A 276 -8.47 -2.46 -9.94
N LYS A 277 -9.37 -3.11 -10.70
CA LYS A 277 -9.00 -3.86 -11.91
C LYS A 277 -8.43 -2.95 -13.00
N THR A 278 -9.02 -1.78 -13.21
CA THR A 278 -8.54 -0.79 -14.18
C THR A 278 -7.14 -0.28 -13.81
N ILE A 279 -6.91 0.03 -12.53
CA ILE A 279 -5.61 0.48 -12.01
C ILE A 279 -4.53 -0.57 -12.29
N ILE A 280 -4.77 -1.83 -11.89
CA ILE A 280 -3.79 -2.92 -12.07
C ILE A 280 -3.52 -3.16 -13.56
N SER A 281 -4.56 -3.22 -14.39
CA SER A 281 -4.40 -3.39 -15.84
C SER A 281 -3.57 -2.26 -16.43
N TYR A 282 -3.94 -1.01 -16.16
CA TYR A 282 -3.25 0.17 -16.67
C TYR A 282 -1.77 0.19 -16.28
N VAL A 283 -1.48 0.04 -14.98
CA VAL A 283 -0.12 0.13 -14.48
C VAL A 283 0.75 -1.03 -14.95
N SER A 284 0.20 -2.23 -15.05
CA SER A 284 0.94 -3.41 -15.51
C SER A 284 1.39 -3.34 -16.98
N GLN A 285 0.81 -2.44 -17.78
CA GLN A 285 1.28 -2.15 -19.13
C GLN A 285 2.56 -1.30 -19.13
N ILE A 286 2.77 -0.51 -18.09
CA ILE A 286 3.90 0.43 -18.00
C ILE A 286 5.11 -0.25 -17.35
N TRP A 287 4.90 -0.91 -16.21
CA TRP A 287 5.97 -1.65 -15.49
C TRP A 287 5.44 -2.95 -14.88
N THR A 288 6.38 -3.83 -14.55
CA THR A 288 6.06 -5.09 -13.87
C THR A 288 5.71 -4.84 -12.41
N LEU A 289 4.53 -5.29 -11.99
CA LEU A 289 4.15 -5.36 -10.59
C LEU A 289 4.71 -6.65 -9.99
N LYS A 290 5.15 -6.59 -8.74
CA LYS A 290 5.71 -7.71 -7.99
C LYS A 290 4.90 -8.01 -6.74
N PRO A 291 4.95 -9.24 -6.22
CA PRO A 291 4.36 -9.56 -4.92
C PRO A 291 4.89 -8.62 -3.84
N GLY A 292 3.99 -8.01 -3.07
CA GLY A 292 4.30 -7.02 -2.06
C GLY A 292 4.28 -5.55 -2.54
N ASP A 293 4.15 -5.27 -3.84
CA ASP A 293 3.83 -3.93 -4.31
C ASP A 293 2.45 -3.52 -3.80
N ILE A 294 2.28 -2.25 -3.44
CA ILE A 294 1.03 -1.74 -2.89
C ILE A 294 0.50 -0.53 -3.66
N PHE A 295 -0.82 -0.43 -3.72
CA PHE A 295 -1.55 0.72 -4.24
C PHE A 295 -2.43 1.31 -3.15
N PHE A 296 -2.34 2.61 -2.93
CA PHE A 296 -3.37 3.40 -2.30
C PHE A 296 -4.28 3.93 -3.40
N THR A 297 -5.58 3.68 -3.31
CA THR A 297 -6.51 3.80 -4.46
C THR A 297 -7.19 5.14 -4.59
N GLY A 298 -6.75 6.14 -3.84
CA GLY A 298 -7.39 7.45 -3.77
C GLY A 298 -8.40 7.56 -2.63
N THR A 299 -8.70 8.79 -2.25
CA THR A 299 -9.56 9.14 -1.13
C THR A 299 -10.90 9.70 -1.60
N PRO A 300 -12.01 9.48 -0.85
CA PRO A 300 -13.29 10.12 -1.12
C PRO A 300 -13.32 11.59 -0.66
N GLN A 301 -14.43 12.28 -0.90
CA GLN A 301 -14.72 13.63 -0.42
C GLN A 301 -14.66 13.74 1.11
N GLY A 302 -14.56 14.96 1.63
CA GLY A 302 -14.54 15.30 3.05
C GLY A 302 -13.14 15.60 3.60
N VAL A 303 -12.14 15.74 2.73
CA VAL A 303 -10.80 16.20 3.13
C VAL A 303 -10.84 17.68 3.53
N ILE A 304 -9.92 18.10 4.40
CA ILE A 304 -9.86 19.51 4.85
C ILE A 304 -9.61 20.45 3.65
N LEU A 305 -8.74 20.04 2.73
CA LEU A 305 -8.44 20.80 1.50
C LEU A 305 -9.70 21.15 0.68
N GLY A 306 -10.69 20.27 0.65
CA GLY A 306 -11.93 20.43 -0.11
C GLY A 306 -12.94 21.38 0.55
N MET A 307 -12.75 21.71 1.83
CA MET A 307 -13.64 22.62 2.57
C MET A 307 -13.44 24.07 2.13
N PRO A 308 -14.49 24.92 2.27
CA PRO A 308 -14.31 26.37 2.14
C PRO A 308 -13.18 26.88 3.05
N PRO A 309 -12.37 27.87 2.61
CA PRO A 309 -11.18 28.32 3.35
C PRO A 309 -11.44 28.65 4.82
N GLU A 310 -12.59 29.26 5.13
CA GLU A 310 -13.00 29.65 6.48
C GLU A 310 -13.37 28.45 7.39
N LYS A 311 -13.54 27.25 6.81
CA LYS A 311 -13.85 26.00 7.51
C LYS A 311 -12.66 25.04 7.57
N GLN A 312 -11.53 25.40 6.97
CA GLN A 312 -10.32 24.56 6.95
C GLN A 312 -9.62 24.60 8.31
N VAL A 313 -9.92 23.64 9.16
CA VAL A 313 -9.23 23.43 10.44
C VAL A 313 -8.24 22.30 10.28
N TRP A 314 -6.97 22.66 10.05
CA TRP A 314 -5.90 21.71 9.83
C TRP A 314 -5.58 20.86 11.07
N LEU A 315 -5.14 19.63 10.84
CA LEU A 315 -4.75 18.71 11.90
C LEU A 315 -3.54 19.25 12.69
N LYS A 316 -3.48 18.89 13.96
CA LYS A 316 -2.46 19.35 14.92
C LYS A 316 -2.04 18.22 15.87
N PRO A 317 -0.94 18.37 16.61
CA PRO A 317 -0.56 17.45 17.68
C PRO A 317 -1.69 17.20 18.66
N GLY A 318 -1.87 15.95 19.05
CA GLY A 318 -2.94 15.49 19.94
C GLY A 318 -4.19 15.00 19.19
N ASP A 319 -4.35 15.28 17.90
CA ASP A 319 -5.47 14.75 17.14
C ASP A 319 -5.32 13.24 16.92
N GLU A 320 -6.45 12.54 16.95
CA GLU A 320 -6.57 11.12 16.62
C GLU A 320 -7.32 10.97 15.30
N VAL A 321 -6.80 10.14 14.41
CA VAL A 321 -7.41 9.79 13.13
C VAL A 321 -7.77 8.31 13.14
N VAL A 322 -9.02 8.01 12.78
CA VAL A 322 -9.56 6.65 12.69
C VAL A 322 -10.15 6.45 11.30
N SER A 323 -9.57 5.54 10.53
CA SER A 323 -10.00 5.15 9.19
C SER A 323 -10.62 3.76 9.24
N THR A 324 -11.82 3.58 8.67
CA THR A 324 -12.50 2.28 8.63
C THR A 324 -12.91 1.93 7.21
N ILE A 325 -12.76 0.66 6.85
CA ILE A 325 -13.30 0.12 5.60
C ILE A 325 -14.02 -1.19 5.92
N GLU A 326 -15.20 -1.34 5.34
CA GLU A 326 -16.02 -2.52 5.49
C GLU A 326 -15.22 -3.80 5.21
N LYS A 327 -15.34 -4.83 6.07
CA LYS A 327 -14.60 -6.09 6.07
C LYS A 327 -13.10 -6.01 6.39
N LEU A 328 -12.50 -4.81 6.40
CA LEU A 328 -11.06 -4.64 6.64
C LEU A 328 -10.75 -4.17 8.06
N GLY A 329 -11.75 -3.67 8.79
CA GLY A 329 -11.59 -3.19 10.15
C GLY A 329 -11.18 -1.73 10.25
N GLU A 330 -10.45 -1.40 11.29
CA GLU A 330 -10.10 -0.03 11.69
C GLU A 330 -8.59 0.17 11.75
N LEU A 331 -8.13 1.26 11.15
CA LEU A 331 -6.80 1.82 11.29
C LEU A 331 -6.87 3.07 12.15
N ARG A 332 -6.14 3.11 13.26
CA ARG A 332 -6.08 4.24 14.20
C ARG A 332 -4.64 4.72 14.33
N PHE A 333 -4.42 6.02 14.36
CA PHE A 333 -3.13 6.64 14.65
C PHE A 333 -3.31 8.02 15.28
N THR A 334 -2.27 8.52 15.93
CA THR A 334 -2.26 9.81 16.61
C THR A 334 -1.18 10.73 16.07
N LEU A 335 -1.36 12.03 16.27
CA LEU A 335 -0.44 13.06 15.83
C LEU A 335 0.35 13.61 17.02
N ALA A 336 1.65 13.79 16.84
CA ALA A 336 2.54 14.35 17.84
C ALA A 336 3.31 15.57 17.29
N PRO A 337 3.86 16.43 18.16
CA PRO A 337 4.80 17.46 17.74
C PRO A 337 6.01 16.83 17.06
N GLN A 338 6.68 17.64 16.23
CA GLN A 338 7.98 17.25 15.68
C GLN A 338 8.95 16.88 16.81
N GLN A 339 9.60 15.73 16.68
CA GLN A 339 10.71 15.39 17.55
C GLN A 339 11.93 16.22 17.16
N ALA A 340 12.70 16.65 18.19
CA ALA A 340 13.91 17.45 18.00
C ALA A 340 15.03 16.66 17.32
#